data_44e9bf3e5d094bdc376959fbc921d22a
#
_entry.id   44e9bf3e5d094bdc376959fbc921d22a
#
_cell.length_a   1.000
_cell.length_b   1.000
_cell.length_c   1.000
_cell.angle_alpha   90.00
_cell.angle_beta   90.00
_cell.angle_gamma   90.00
#
_symmetry.space_group_name_H-M   'P 1'
#
loop_
_entity.id
_entity.type
_entity.pdbx_description
1 polymer ?
#
loop_
_entity_poly.entity_id
_entity_poly.type
_entity_poly.pdbx_seq_one_letter_code
_entity_poly.pdbx_strand_id
1 'polypeptide(L)'
;GEDGFALLRSLDPRPAVVFVTAFDRYAVRAFEENAVDYLLKPFRRERLAEALERARRDLERPADASGRLAALLAAMEGHEASDRLDRFTVRVGPRQVILKAEEIRWFGAEDKLVFAATARGRHYVNFTLDQLERRLDPRRFARVHRAAIVNLDHVAALRPAFAGAWRLELKGEPGEEVPVSRGRARALRERLGA
;
A
#
# COMPACT_ATOMS: atom_id res chain seq x y z
N GLY A 1 -13.23 4.10 -25.63
CA GLY A 1 -14.35 4.65 -24.86
C GLY A 1 -13.95 6.01 -24.32
N GLU A 2 -14.89 6.92 -24.23
CA GLU A 2 -14.64 8.26 -23.67
C GLU A 2 -14.15 8.14 -22.23
N ASP A 3 -13.08 8.88 -21.92
CA ASP A 3 -12.50 9.00 -20.59
C ASP A 3 -13.49 9.79 -19.70
N GLY A 4 -13.73 9.37 -18.47
CA GLY A 4 -14.61 10.05 -17.52
C GLY A 4 -14.28 11.53 -17.32
N PHE A 5 -13.03 11.93 -17.55
CA PHE A 5 -12.63 13.33 -17.57
C PHE A 5 -13.12 14.09 -18.81
N ALA A 6 -13.20 13.43 -19.96
CA ALA A 6 -13.76 14.02 -21.17
C ALA A 6 -15.27 14.28 -21.00
N LEU A 7 -15.97 13.33 -20.41
CA LEU A 7 -17.38 13.49 -20.04
C LEU A 7 -17.57 14.67 -19.08
N LEU A 8 -16.73 14.79 -18.04
CA LEU A 8 -16.84 15.88 -17.07
C LEU A 8 -16.70 17.27 -17.73
N ARG A 9 -15.79 17.39 -18.71
CA ARG A 9 -15.61 18.65 -19.44
C ARG A 9 -16.78 19.02 -20.35
N SER A 10 -17.58 18.05 -20.76
CA SER A 10 -18.75 18.27 -21.64
C SER A 10 -20.03 18.65 -20.87
N LEU A 11 -20.02 18.59 -19.53
CA LEU A 11 -21.19 18.89 -18.72
C LEU A 11 -21.27 20.37 -18.38
N ASP A 12 -22.46 20.96 -18.61
CA ASP A 12 -22.81 22.31 -18.24
C ASP A 12 -24.28 22.36 -17.73
N PRO A 13 -24.57 22.85 -16.50
CA PRO A 13 -23.60 23.27 -15.48
C PRO A 13 -22.75 22.12 -14.94
N ARG A 14 -21.54 22.43 -14.49
CA ARG A 14 -20.66 21.41 -13.90
C ARG A 14 -21.23 20.86 -12.59
N PRO A 15 -21.45 19.54 -12.48
CA PRO A 15 -21.93 18.93 -11.24
C PRO A 15 -20.79 18.84 -10.20
N ALA A 16 -21.16 18.63 -8.93
CA ALA A 16 -20.23 18.18 -7.91
C ALA A 16 -19.82 16.72 -8.22
N VAL A 17 -18.53 16.50 -8.44
CA VAL A 17 -18.02 15.19 -8.90
C VAL A 17 -17.12 14.54 -7.87
N VAL A 18 -17.39 13.27 -7.59
CA VAL A 18 -16.54 12.38 -6.80
C VAL A 18 -16.07 11.24 -7.71
N PHE A 19 -14.77 11.12 -7.92
CA PHE A 19 -14.22 10.00 -8.66
C PHE A 19 -14.08 8.77 -7.78
N VAL A 20 -14.47 7.60 -8.32
CA VAL A 20 -14.38 6.30 -7.64
C VAL A 20 -13.64 5.32 -8.56
N THR A 21 -12.41 4.95 -8.20
CA THR A 21 -11.54 4.15 -9.07
C THR A 21 -10.59 3.23 -8.27
N ALA A 22 -9.97 2.26 -8.94
CA ALA A 22 -8.89 1.44 -8.39
C ALA A 22 -7.49 2.01 -8.69
N PHE A 23 -7.38 3.18 -9.33
CA PHE A 23 -6.11 3.74 -9.80
C PHE A 23 -5.82 5.07 -9.09
N ASP A 24 -4.70 5.15 -8.38
CA ASP A 24 -4.20 6.32 -7.66
C ASP A 24 -3.66 7.43 -8.58
N ARG A 25 -3.07 7.04 -9.71
CA ARG A 25 -2.41 7.94 -10.68
C ARG A 25 -3.30 9.05 -11.26
N TYR A 26 -4.61 8.94 -11.16
CA TYR A 26 -5.54 9.93 -11.68
C TYR A 26 -5.99 10.97 -10.66
N ALA A 27 -5.51 10.90 -9.42
CA ALA A 27 -5.93 11.80 -8.35
C ALA A 27 -5.57 13.27 -8.65
N VAL A 28 -4.35 13.52 -9.15
CA VAL A 28 -3.90 14.87 -9.54
C VAL A 28 -4.79 15.43 -10.66
N ARG A 29 -5.08 14.61 -11.67
CA ARG A 29 -5.96 15.01 -12.78
C ARG A 29 -7.39 15.26 -12.33
N ALA A 30 -7.91 14.51 -11.37
CA ALA A 30 -9.23 14.76 -10.78
C ALA A 30 -9.28 16.13 -10.10
N PHE A 31 -8.20 16.52 -9.42
CA PHE A 31 -8.05 17.85 -8.84
C PHE A 31 -8.02 18.95 -9.91
N GLU A 32 -7.23 18.80 -10.97
CA GLU A 32 -7.16 19.76 -12.08
C GLU A 32 -8.53 19.98 -12.73
N GLU A 33 -9.36 18.95 -12.78
CA GLU A 33 -10.74 19.01 -13.27
C GLU A 33 -11.75 19.45 -12.19
N ASN A 34 -11.29 19.95 -11.03
CA ASN A 34 -12.12 20.44 -9.92
C ASN A 34 -13.08 19.40 -9.35
N ALA A 35 -12.69 18.13 -9.26
CA ALA A 35 -13.45 17.14 -8.52
C ALA A 35 -13.51 17.50 -7.02
N VAL A 36 -14.66 17.23 -6.40
CA VAL A 36 -14.88 17.49 -4.97
C VAL A 36 -14.13 16.50 -4.10
N ASP A 37 -14.04 15.25 -4.55
CA ASP A 37 -13.34 14.20 -3.83
C ASP A 37 -12.90 13.07 -4.78
N TYR A 38 -12.03 12.19 -4.23
CA TYR A 38 -11.48 11.06 -4.95
C TYR A 38 -11.47 9.83 -4.04
N LEU A 39 -12.14 8.75 -4.45
CA LEU A 39 -12.24 7.50 -3.70
C LEU A 39 -11.47 6.40 -4.41
N LEU A 40 -10.45 5.88 -3.76
CA LEU A 40 -9.68 4.76 -4.26
C LEU A 40 -10.29 3.44 -3.74
N LYS A 41 -10.60 2.51 -4.62
CA LYS A 41 -11.10 1.17 -4.26
C LYS A 41 -9.95 0.27 -3.77
N PRO A 42 -10.17 -0.52 -2.69
CA PRO A 42 -11.37 -0.59 -1.84
C PRO A 42 -11.45 0.58 -0.85
N PHE A 43 -12.66 1.08 -0.56
CA PHE A 43 -12.88 2.11 0.45
C PHE A 43 -13.92 1.67 1.48
N ARG A 44 -13.86 2.23 2.67
CA ARG A 44 -14.82 1.98 3.75
C ARG A 44 -16.08 2.81 3.56
N ARG A 45 -17.17 2.35 4.18
CA ARG A 45 -18.47 3.04 4.14
C ARG A 45 -18.39 4.46 4.71
N GLU A 46 -17.61 4.63 5.76
CA GLU A 46 -17.37 5.92 6.42
C GLU A 46 -16.71 6.91 5.47
N ARG A 47 -15.73 6.46 4.68
CA ARG A 47 -15.02 7.30 3.69
C ARG A 47 -15.95 7.74 2.55
N LEU A 48 -16.87 6.87 2.11
CA LEU A 48 -17.90 7.24 1.14
C LEU A 48 -18.85 8.30 1.72
N ALA A 49 -19.27 8.14 2.98
CA ALA A 49 -20.13 9.10 3.65
C ALA A 49 -19.47 10.49 3.72
N GLU A 50 -18.20 10.56 4.08
CA GLU A 50 -17.43 11.82 4.09
C GLU A 50 -17.36 12.48 2.71
N ALA A 51 -17.14 11.69 1.65
CA ALA A 51 -17.10 12.21 0.29
C ALA A 51 -18.44 12.78 -0.15
N LEU A 52 -19.55 12.12 0.20
CA LEU A 52 -20.89 12.59 -0.09
C LEU A 52 -21.23 13.87 0.68
N GLU A 53 -20.82 13.98 1.94
CA GLU A 53 -21.00 15.19 2.74
C GLU A 53 -20.18 16.38 2.19
N ARG A 54 -18.98 16.11 1.63
CA ARG A 54 -18.21 17.14 0.91
C ARG A 54 -18.90 17.58 -0.37
N ALA A 55 -19.40 16.62 -1.15
CA ALA A 55 -20.12 16.93 -2.37
C ALA A 55 -21.38 17.76 -2.09
N ARG A 56 -22.13 17.45 -1.03
CA ARG A 56 -23.29 18.20 -0.60
C ARG A 56 -22.93 19.64 -0.21
N ARG A 57 -21.87 19.81 0.58
CA ARG A 57 -21.38 21.16 0.97
C ARG A 57 -20.89 21.97 -0.21
N ASP A 58 -20.24 21.32 -1.20
CA ASP A 58 -19.76 22.01 -2.41
C ASP A 58 -20.93 22.48 -3.29
N LEU A 59 -22.04 21.79 -3.32
CA LEU A 59 -23.27 22.23 -3.98
C LEU A 59 -23.89 23.46 -3.30
N GLU A 60 -23.81 23.54 -1.97
CA GLU A 60 -24.34 24.68 -1.21
C GLU A 60 -23.38 25.89 -1.24
N ARG A 61 -22.08 25.62 -1.25
CA ARG A 61 -21.02 26.63 -1.23
C ARG A 61 -19.76 26.09 -1.92
N PRO A 62 -19.53 26.39 -3.21
CA PRO A 62 -18.35 25.90 -3.92
C PRO A 62 -17.06 26.29 -3.20
N ALA A 63 -16.25 25.27 -2.86
CA ALA A 63 -14.97 25.50 -2.22
C ALA A 63 -13.98 26.17 -3.20
N ASP A 64 -13.09 27.00 -2.67
CA ASP A 64 -11.97 27.54 -3.44
C ASP A 64 -10.94 26.44 -3.77
N ALA A 65 -10.01 26.74 -4.67
CA ALA A 65 -8.98 25.79 -5.10
C ALA A 65 -8.11 25.29 -3.93
N SER A 66 -7.85 26.13 -2.93
CA SER A 66 -7.06 25.78 -1.76
C SER A 66 -7.78 24.78 -0.86
N GLY A 67 -9.07 24.99 -0.63
CA GLY A 67 -9.89 24.06 0.15
C GLY A 67 -10.05 22.70 -0.52
N ARG A 68 -10.16 22.68 -1.86
CA ARG A 68 -10.22 21.43 -2.64
C ARG A 68 -8.90 20.67 -2.61
N LEU A 69 -7.76 21.36 -2.74
CA LEU A 69 -6.43 20.75 -2.64
C LEU A 69 -6.21 20.14 -1.26
N ALA A 70 -6.52 20.86 -0.19
CA ALA A 70 -6.43 20.36 1.17
C ALA A 70 -7.30 19.12 1.39
N ALA A 71 -8.52 19.11 0.87
CA ALA A 71 -9.43 17.96 0.94
C ALA A 71 -8.88 16.74 0.18
N LEU A 72 -8.27 16.95 -1.00
CA LEU A 72 -7.67 15.87 -1.78
C LEU A 72 -6.45 15.28 -1.09
N LEU A 73 -5.54 16.12 -0.57
CA LEU A 73 -4.38 15.66 0.18
C LEU A 73 -4.79 14.85 1.41
N ALA A 74 -5.76 15.34 2.19
CA ALA A 74 -6.30 14.60 3.33
C ALA A 74 -6.96 13.26 2.91
N ALA A 75 -7.61 13.22 1.74
CA ALA A 75 -8.19 12.01 1.18
C ALA A 75 -7.12 10.97 0.80
N MET A 76 -6.01 11.42 0.23
CA MET A 76 -4.87 10.55 -0.12
C MET A 76 -4.16 10.05 1.14
N GLU A 77 -3.87 10.92 2.12
CA GLU A 77 -3.26 10.56 3.40
C GLU A 77 -4.16 9.62 4.23
N GLY A 78 -5.45 9.91 4.30
CA GLY A 78 -6.43 9.06 4.96
C GLY A 78 -6.57 7.69 4.31
N HIS A 79 -6.33 7.60 3.00
CA HIS A 79 -6.34 6.33 2.27
C HIS A 79 -5.10 5.50 2.62
N GLU A 80 -3.92 6.09 2.67
CA GLU A 80 -2.69 5.39 3.07
C GLU A 80 -2.78 4.82 4.49
N ALA A 81 -3.39 5.54 5.43
CA ALA A 81 -3.58 5.07 6.80
C ALA A 81 -4.70 4.01 6.92
N SER A 82 -5.76 4.13 6.12
CA SER A 82 -6.95 3.26 6.19
C SER A 82 -6.77 1.93 5.44
N ASP A 83 -5.88 1.86 4.43
CA ASP A 83 -5.65 0.67 3.61
C ASP A 83 -4.43 -0.14 4.06
N ARG A 84 -3.77 0.25 5.15
CA ARG A 84 -2.64 -0.51 5.71
C ARG A 84 -3.09 -1.88 6.19
N LEU A 85 -2.33 -2.88 5.78
CA LEU A 85 -2.56 -4.27 6.17
C LEU A 85 -1.87 -4.56 7.50
N ASP A 86 -2.62 -4.47 8.59
CA ASP A 86 -2.15 -4.84 9.93
C ASP A 86 -2.46 -6.31 10.28
N ARG A 87 -3.36 -6.95 9.53
CA ARG A 87 -3.81 -8.33 9.77
C ARG A 87 -3.98 -9.08 8.47
N PHE A 88 -3.63 -10.36 8.50
CA PHE A 88 -3.73 -11.29 7.38
C PHE A 88 -4.52 -12.50 7.80
N THR A 89 -5.58 -12.83 7.07
CA THR A 89 -6.28 -14.10 7.26
C THR A 89 -5.60 -15.16 6.40
N VAL A 90 -5.08 -16.20 7.03
CA VAL A 90 -4.41 -17.34 6.36
C VAL A 90 -5.12 -18.64 6.70
N ARG A 91 -5.06 -19.61 5.78
CA ARG A 91 -5.65 -20.92 6.00
C ARG A 91 -4.59 -21.89 6.54
N VAL A 92 -4.89 -22.51 7.66
CA VAL A 92 -4.05 -23.56 8.26
C VAL A 92 -4.92 -24.80 8.45
N GLY A 93 -4.83 -25.75 7.52
CA GLY A 93 -5.74 -26.90 7.47
C GLY A 93 -7.20 -26.45 7.32
N PRO A 94 -8.12 -26.90 8.21
CA PRO A 94 -9.53 -26.48 8.17
C PRO A 94 -9.79 -25.11 8.81
N ARG A 95 -8.79 -24.49 9.45
CA ARG A 95 -8.96 -23.26 10.23
C ARG A 95 -8.49 -22.03 9.46
N GLN A 96 -9.15 -20.91 9.70
CA GLN A 96 -8.64 -19.59 9.33
C GLN A 96 -7.95 -18.99 10.56
N VAL A 97 -6.70 -18.56 10.38
CA VAL A 97 -5.87 -17.95 11.41
C VAL A 97 -5.61 -16.51 11.02
N ILE A 98 -5.69 -15.59 11.97
CA ILE A 98 -5.37 -14.18 11.78
C ILE A 98 -3.93 -13.98 12.25
N LEU A 99 -3.06 -13.58 11.31
CA LEU A 99 -1.69 -13.16 11.59
C LEU A 99 -1.67 -11.63 11.68
N LYS A 100 -1.01 -11.10 12.69
CA LYS A 100 -0.72 -9.66 12.75
C LYS A 100 0.53 -9.36 11.93
N ALA A 101 0.60 -8.18 11.31
CA ALA A 101 1.75 -7.75 10.52
C ALA A 101 3.06 -7.80 11.35
N GLU A 102 2.99 -7.50 12.64
CA GLU A 102 4.13 -7.55 13.56
C GLU A 102 4.72 -8.97 13.77
N GLU A 103 3.91 -10.03 13.60
CA GLU A 103 4.34 -11.43 13.70
C GLU A 103 5.05 -11.91 12.43
N ILE A 104 4.89 -11.16 11.32
CA ILE A 104 5.44 -11.53 10.01
C ILE A 104 6.86 -10.99 9.90
N ARG A 105 7.81 -11.90 9.68
CA ARG A 105 9.22 -11.58 9.51
C ARG A 105 9.53 -11.11 8.10
N TRP A 106 8.97 -11.80 7.11
CA TRP A 106 9.10 -11.43 5.72
C TRP A 106 8.02 -12.10 4.87
N PHE A 107 7.81 -11.54 3.68
CA PHE A 107 6.99 -12.15 2.63
C PHE A 107 7.90 -12.59 1.50
N GLY A 108 7.69 -13.82 1.03
CA GLY A 108 8.38 -14.38 -0.11
C GLY A 108 7.43 -14.79 -1.22
N ALA A 109 7.94 -14.85 -2.47
CA ALA A 109 7.22 -15.40 -3.60
C ALA A 109 7.97 -16.61 -4.17
N GLU A 110 7.29 -17.76 -4.24
CA GLU A 110 7.75 -19.01 -4.83
C GLU A 110 6.61 -19.58 -5.69
N ASP A 111 6.90 -20.06 -6.88
CA ASP A 111 5.94 -20.72 -7.78
C ASP A 111 4.62 -19.95 -8.00
N LYS A 112 4.74 -18.63 -8.16
CA LYS A 112 3.61 -17.69 -8.32
C LYS A 112 2.73 -17.52 -7.07
N LEU A 113 3.06 -18.16 -5.96
CA LEU A 113 2.39 -18.01 -4.68
C LEU A 113 3.20 -17.09 -3.76
N VAL A 114 2.51 -16.32 -2.95
CA VAL A 114 3.14 -15.45 -1.94
C VAL A 114 2.86 -16.03 -0.56
N PHE A 115 3.90 -16.10 0.25
CA PHE A 115 3.79 -16.55 1.64
C PHE A 115 4.25 -15.49 2.62
N ALA A 116 3.70 -15.51 3.82
CA ALA A 116 4.15 -14.81 5.01
C ALA A 116 4.93 -15.77 5.89
N ALA A 117 6.18 -15.48 6.21
CA ALA A 117 7.00 -16.24 7.13
C ALA A 117 6.88 -15.66 8.55
N THR A 118 6.57 -16.52 9.50
CA THR A 118 6.42 -16.20 10.93
C THR A 118 7.27 -17.15 11.76
N ALA A 119 7.34 -16.96 13.08
CA ALA A 119 7.97 -17.93 13.98
C ALA A 119 7.32 -19.33 13.96
N ARG A 120 6.09 -19.43 13.44
CA ARG A 120 5.32 -20.68 13.39
C ARG A 120 5.37 -21.35 12.02
N GLY A 121 6.15 -20.82 11.08
CA GLY A 121 6.30 -21.33 9.72
C GLY A 121 5.77 -20.38 8.65
N ARG A 122 5.65 -20.91 7.43
CA ARG A 122 5.20 -20.17 6.23
C ARG A 122 3.71 -20.37 6.00
N HIS A 123 3.01 -19.27 5.72
CA HIS A 123 1.57 -19.25 5.47
C HIS A 123 1.28 -18.55 4.15
N TYR A 124 0.61 -19.21 3.23
CA TYR A 124 0.25 -18.57 1.95
C TYR A 124 -0.79 -17.48 2.14
N VAL A 125 -0.58 -16.37 1.46
CA VAL A 125 -1.45 -15.20 1.47
C VAL A 125 -1.99 -14.92 0.07
N ASN A 126 -3.21 -14.42 -0.02
CA ASN A 126 -3.85 -14.09 -1.29
C ASN A 126 -3.57 -12.63 -1.70
N PHE A 127 -2.28 -12.30 -1.78
CA PHE A 127 -1.80 -10.98 -2.20
C PHE A 127 -0.59 -11.16 -3.11
N THR A 128 -0.41 -10.26 -4.06
CA THR A 128 0.87 -10.14 -4.76
C THR A 128 1.85 -9.32 -3.90
N LEU A 129 3.16 -9.49 -4.15
CA LEU A 129 4.15 -8.67 -3.44
C LEU A 129 4.00 -7.17 -3.75
N ASP A 130 3.52 -6.80 -4.93
CA ASP A 130 3.27 -5.40 -5.31
C ASP A 130 2.06 -4.81 -4.58
N GLN A 131 1.02 -5.61 -4.31
CA GLN A 131 -0.10 -5.21 -3.44
C GLN A 131 0.35 -5.05 -1.99
N LEU A 132 1.20 -5.96 -1.50
CA LEU A 132 1.76 -5.88 -0.15
C LEU A 132 2.67 -4.67 0.01
N GLU A 133 3.56 -4.39 -0.95
CA GLU A 133 4.46 -3.23 -0.92
C GLU A 133 3.69 -1.90 -0.79
N ARG A 134 2.52 -1.77 -1.44
CA ARG A 134 1.69 -0.57 -1.35
C ARG A 134 0.88 -0.46 -0.06
N ARG A 135 0.54 -1.59 0.58
CA ARG A 135 -0.42 -1.63 1.70
C ARG A 135 0.23 -1.91 3.06
N LEU A 136 1.49 -2.34 3.10
CA LEU A 136 2.25 -2.51 4.33
C LEU A 136 2.78 -1.15 4.82
N ASP A 137 3.00 -1.03 6.14
CA ASP A 137 3.65 0.15 6.68
C ASP A 137 5.09 0.27 6.13
N PRO A 138 5.39 1.31 5.32
CA PRO A 138 6.72 1.48 4.73
C PRO A 138 7.80 1.78 5.78
N ARG A 139 7.43 2.14 7.02
CA ARG A 139 8.40 2.31 8.12
C ARG A 139 8.92 0.97 8.62
N ARG A 140 8.09 -0.06 8.59
CA ARG A 140 8.39 -1.40 9.10
C ARG A 140 8.78 -2.37 8.00
N PHE A 141 8.23 -2.25 6.81
CA PHE A 141 8.45 -3.18 5.72
C PHE A 141 9.24 -2.56 4.58
N ALA A 142 10.12 -3.35 3.97
CA ALA A 142 10.90 -2.94 2.81
C ALA A 142 10.94 -4.03 1.75
N ARG A 143 10.66 -3.66 0.50
CA ARG A 143 10.91 -4.53 -0.65
C ARG A 143 12.41 -4.63 -0.87
N VAL A 144 13.00 -5.79 -0.61
CA VAL A 144 14.45 -6.01 -0.71
C VAL A 144 14.85 -6.78 -1.97
N HIS A 145 13.92 -7.56 -2.52
CA HIS A 145 14.11 -8.33 -3.74
C HIS A 145 12.82 -8.37 -4.55
N ARG A 146 12.91 -8.71 -5.86
CA ARG A 146 11.71 -8.93 -6.68
C ARG A 146 10.75 -9.97 -6.09
N ALA A 147 11.31 -10.92 -5.33
CA ALA A 147 10.57 -12.01 -4.67
C ALA A 147 10.53 -11.90 -3.14
N ALA A 148 10.90 -10.74 -2.52
CA ALA A 148 10.92 -10.61 -1.08
C ALA A 148 10.62 -9.19 -0.55
N ILE A 149 9.77 -9.12 0.48
CA ILE A 149 9.54 -7.95 1.34
C ILE A 149 9.89 -8.36 2.77
N VAL A 150 10.75 -7.60 3.44
CA VAL A 150 11.19 -7.91 4.81
C VAL A 150 10.59 -6.95 5.82
N ASN A 151 10.30 -7.44 7.01
CA ASN A 151 10.00 -6.62 8.17
C ASN A 151 11.33 -6.22 8.84
N LEU A 152 11.63 -4.93 8.87
CA LEU A 152 12.88 -4.38 9.36
C LEU A 152 13.10 -4.62 10.87
N ASP A 153 12.01 -4.74 11.65
CA ASP A 153 12.06 -5.04 13.08
C ASP A 153 12.66 -6.45 13.35
N HIS A 154 12.55 -7.34 12.36
CA HIS A 154 13.06 -8.72 12.45
C HIS A 154 14.42 -8.92 11.78
N VAL A 155 15.07 -7.88 11.28
CA VAL A 155 16.42 -7.97 10.70
C VAL A 155 17.43 -8.06 11.82
N ALA A 156 18.32 -9.07 11.75
CA ALA A 156 19.43 -9.27 12.68
C ALA A 156 20.75 -8.73 12.09
N ALA A 157 21.03 -9.05 10.82
CA ALA A 157 22.26 -8.64 10.16
C ALA A 157 22.07 -8.52 8.64
N LEU A 158 22.93 -7.74 8.00
CA LEU A 158 23.08 -7.65 6.55
C LEU A 158 24.49 -8.09 6.18
N ARG A 159 24.61 -9.15 5.37
CA ARG A 159 25.91 -9.73 4.96
C ARG A 159 26.14 -9.57 3.48
N PRO A 160 27.39 -9.29 3.06
CA PRO A 160 27.77 -9.40 1.66
C PRO A 160 27.71 -10.87 1.21
N ALA A 161 27.25 -11.09 -0.01
CA ALA A 161 27.20 -12.40 -0.64
C ALA A 161 28.02 -12.40 -1.93
N PHE A 162 28.10 -13.54 -2.61
CA PHE A 162 28.87 -13.69 -3.83
C PHE A 162 28.42 -12.69 -4.92
N ALA A 163 29.38 -12.22 -5.73
CA ALA A 163 29.18 -11.33 -6.87
C ALA A 163 28.47 -9.99 -6.54
N GLY A 164 28.72 -9.42 -5.35
CA GLY A 164 28.16 -8.13 -4.93
C GLY A 164 26.67 -8.17 -4.56
N ALA A 165 26.10 -9.35 -4.40
CA ALA A 165 24.79 -9.52 -3.80
C ALA A 165 24.86 -9.34 -2.27
N TRP A 166 23.69 -9.17 -1.64
CA TRP A 166 23.58 -9.05 -0.19
C TRP A 166 22.50 -10.01 0.31
N ARG A 167 22.63 -10.44 1.56
CA ARG A 167 21.65 -11.27 2.24
C ARG A 167 21.32 -10.70 3.61
N LEU A 168 20.05 -10.77 3.98
CA LEU A 168 19.57 -10.44 5.32
C LEU A 168 19.47 -11.70 6.15
N GLU A 169 19.97 -11.63 7.37
CA GLU A 169 19.71 -12.61 8.42
C GLU A 169 18.54 -12.11 9.28
N LEU A 170 17.65 -13.00 9.63
CA LEU A 170 16.50 -12.69 10.46
C LEU A 170 16.72 -13.13 11.91
N LYS A 171 16.15 -12.38 12.86
CA LYS A 171 16.19 -12.68 14.28
C LYS A 171 15.45 -14.00 14.56
N GLY A 172 16.07 -14.83 15.39
CA GLY A 172 15.44 -16.05 15.94
C GLY A 172 15.39 -17.25 15.02
N GLU A 173 16.00 -17.22 13.83
CA GLU A 173 16.13 -18.38 12.94
C GLU A 173 17.51 -18.41 12.30
N PRO A 174 18.47 -19.12 12.91
CA PRO A 174 19.78 -19.34 12.29
C PRO A 174 19.60 -20.09 10.97
N GLY A 175 20.08 -19.49 9.86
CA GLY A 175 20.06 -20.10 8.54
C GLY A 175 18.96 -19.64 7.58
N GLU A 176 17.93 -18.92 8.02
CA GLU A 176 17.00 -18.28 7.09
C GLU A 176 17.57 -16.96 6.58
N GLU A 177 17.93 -16.94 5.30
CA GLU A 177 18.51 -15.77 4.63
C GLU A 177 17.57 -15.24 3.56
N VAL A 178 17.31 -13.95 3.59
CA VAL A 178 16.49 -13.26 2.56
C VAL A 178 17.41 -12.58 1.55
N PRO A 179 17.27 -12.85 0.24
CA PRO A 179 18.10 -12.22 -0.78
C PRO A 179 17.78 -10.73 -0.92
N VAL A 180 18.82 -9.91 -1.11
CA VAL A 180 18.72 -8.48 -1.37
C VAL A 180 19.26 -8.16 -2.75
N SER A 181 18.48 -7.50 -3.58
CA SER A 181 18.94 -7.07 -4.91
C SER A 181 19.95 -5.94 -4.81
N ARG A 182 20.94 -5.90 -5.73
CA ARG A 182 22.02 -4.90 -5.74
C ARG A 182 21.48 -3.46 -5.70
N GLY A 183 20.45 -3.16 -6.50
CA GLY A 183 19.89 -1.81 -6.57
C GLY A 183 19.14 -1.39 -5.28
N ARG A 184 18.75 -2.33 -4.41
CA ARG A 184 18.04 -2.03 -3.17
C ARG A 184 18.94 -2.05 -1.93
N ALA A 185 20.14 -2.59 -2.05
CA ALA A 185 21.07 -2.76 -0.93
C ALA A 185 21.48 -1.42 -0.29
N ARG A 186 21.72 -0.39 -1.10
CA ARG A 186 22.10 0.94 -0.61
C ARG A 186 20.98 1.57 0.23
N ALA A 187 19.79 1.70 -0.33
CA ALA A 187 18.64 2.26 0.37
C ALA A 187 18.28 1.48 1.64
N LEU A 188 18.45 0.15 1.62
CA LEU A 188 18.22 -0.68 2.79
C LEU A 188 19.24 -0.40 3.89
N ARG A 189 20.53 -0.25 3.57
CA ARG A 189 21.57 0.11 4.54
C ARG A 189 21.29 1.45 5.20
N GLU A 190 20.97 2.47 4.41
CA GLU A 190 20.60 3.80 4.93
C GLU A 190 19.41 3.70 5.92
N ARG A 191 18.43 2.84 5.63
CA ARG A 191 17.27 2.61 6.52
C ARG A 191 17.61 1.83 7.79
N LEU A 192 18.64 0.98 7.76
CA LEU A 192 19.12 0.21 8.91
C LEU A 192 20.17 0.97 9.71
N GLY A 193 20.56 2.18 9.29
CA GLY A 193 21.58 3.00 9.97
C GLY A 193 23.01 2.50 9.74
N ALA A 194 23.27 1.82 8.61
CA ALA A 194 24.57 1.23 8.28
C ALA A 194 25.21 1.84 7.02
#